data_a66de576b3ca5050ab2eb8f4123e6ab2
#
_entry.id   a66de576b3ca5050ab2eb8f4123e6ab2
#
_cell.length_a   1.000
_cell.length_b   1.000
_cell.length_c   1.000
_cell.angle_alpha   90.00
_cell.angle_beta   90.00
_cell.angle_gamma   90.00
#
_symmetry.space_group_name_H-M   'P 1'
#
loop_
_entity.id
_entity.type
_entity.pdbx_description
1 polymer ?
#
loop_
_entity_poly.entity_id
_entity_poly.type
_entity_poly.pdbx_seq_one_letter_code
_entity_poly.pdbx_strand_id
1 'polypeptide(L)'
;MDDALRSPRIRRAAWRDTGLPTLEIANQYGTGVISLYGAHVLSWVPAVGSEVLMLSEKSAWQIGEPIRGGVPVCWPWFGGAAKPSHGIARRNLWELSAAEAESDGSDTVELVFETGEPHPLRATFRVTFGASLRMSLTTLNRGASAWRVGGALHTYFAVSDIAQVELTGLENAGWMDTVGGVRECPGKPGPVVCDAETDRVYHSAAPVLLRDAGLGRAFRIAKEGSQETVVWNPWIEKAQRMPDFGDKEYKKMLCVEAANIPGVEIEPGKTHTLTQIITPA
;
A
#
# COMPACT_ATOMS: atom_id res chain seq x y z
N MET A 1 -27.93 7.70 -13.09
CA MET A 1 -27.08 8.18 -11.96
C MET A 1 -26.25 6.99 -11.52
N ASP A 2 -24.99 7.15 -11.23
CA ASP A 2 -24.15 6.03 -10.79
C ASP A 2 -24.48 5.75 -9.32
N ASP A 3 -25.27 4.73 -9.05
CA ASP A 3 -25.79 4.42 -7.71
C ASP A 3 -24.67 4.14 -6.67
N ALA A 4 -23.46 3.84 -7.14
CA ALA A 4 -22.30 3.63 -6.30
C ALA A 4 -21.62 4.94 -5.84
N LEU A 5 -21.80 6.04 -6.56
CA LEU A 5 -21.17 7.34 -6.27
C LEU A 5 -22.17 8.26 -5.54
N ARG A 6 -22.14 8.25 -4.21
CA ARG A 6 -23.09 8.97 -3.34
C ARG A 6 -22.50 10.20 -2.67
N SER A 7 -21.17 10.32 -2.59
CA SER A 7 -20.54 11.53 -2.04
C SER A 7 -20.40 12.62 -3.08
N PRO A 8 -20.86 13.85 -2.82
CA PRO A 8 -20.64 15.00 -3.70
C PRO A 8 -19.17 15.49 -3.71
N ARG A 9 -18.35 15.00 -2.79
CA ARG A 9 -16.93 15.32 -2.66
C ARG A 9 -16.01 14.36 -3.41
N ILE A 10 -16.60 13.34 -4.06
CA ILE A 10 -15.89 12.36 -4.88
C ILE A 10 -16.36 12.52 -6.33
N ARG A 11 -15.41 12.61 -7.26
CA ARG A 11 -15.70 12.69 -8.68
C ARG A 11 -14.91 11.67 -9.48
N ARG A 12 -15.51 11.17 -10.56
CA ARG A 12 -14.79 10.37 -11.56
C ARG A 12 -13.86 11.27 -12.38
N ALA A 13 -12.68 10.77 -12.65
CA ALA A 13 -11.67 11.42 -13.47
C ALA A 13 -10.85 10.38 -14.24
N ALA A 14 -9.94 10.84 -15.06
CA ALA A 14 -8.85 10.04 -15.63
C ALA A 14 -7.53 10.55 -15.04
N TRP A 15 -6.64 9.61 -14.75
CA TRP A 15 -5.32 9.99 -14.23
C TRP A 15 -4.47 10.65 -15.32
N ARG A 16 -4.30 11.99 -15.22
CA ARG A 16 -3.52 12.77 -16.20
C ARG A 16 -3.93 12.40 -17.65
N ASP A 17 -2.99 12.32 -18.57
CA ASP A 17 -3.23 11.95 -19.98
C ASP A 17 -3.19 10.43 -20.21
N THR A 18 -3.21 9.61 -19.16
CA THR A 18 -3.06 8.14 -19.28
C THR A 18 -4.38 7.41 -19.60
N GLY A 19 -5.51 8.04 -19.34
CA GLY A 19 -6.83 7.44 -19.48
C GLY A 19 -7.20 6.43 -18.39
N LEU A 20 -6.33 6.16 -17.40
CA LEU A 20 -6.64 5.26 -16.29
C LEU A 20 -7.79 5.83 -15.44
N PRO A 21 -8.88 5.08 -15.21
CA PRO A 21 -10.03 5.58 -14.48
C PRO A 21 -9.69 5.78 -13.00
N THR A 22 -10.01 6.97 -12.48
CA THR A 22 -9.77 7.35 -11.09
C THR A 22 -11.00 7.95 -10.43
N LEU A 23 -10.97 7.96 -9.11
CA LEU A 23 -11.81 8.80 -8.26
C LEU A 23 -10.92 9.84 -7.59
N GLU A 24 -11.32 11.09 -7.67
CA GLU A 24 -10.69 12.20 -6.97
C GLU A 24 -11.58 12.60 -5.80
N ILE A 25 -10.97 12.72 -4.64
CA ILE A 25 -11.60 13.03 -3.37
C ILE A 25 -11.10 14.41 -2.91
N ALA A 26 -12.03 15.27 -2.47
CA ALA A 26 -11.70 16.57 -1.87
C ALA A 26 -12.66 16.87 -0.71
N ASN A 27 -12.13 16.86 0.52
CA ASN A 27 -12.90 17.11 1.74
C ASN A 27 -12.14 18.00 2.72
N GLN A 28 -12.69 18.21 3.92
CA GLN A 28 -12.07 19.06 4.94
C GLN A 28 -10.70 18.56 5.44
N TYR A 29 -10.37 17.29 5.23
CA TYR A 29 -9.13 16.67 5.66
C TYR A 29 -8.05 16.69 4.58
N GLY A 30 -8.38 17.13 3.36
CA GLY A 30 -7.44 17.23 2.25
C GLY A 30 -7.96 16.64 0.95
N THR A 31 -7.02 16.18 0.13
CA THR A 31 -7.33 15.59 -1.18
C THR A 31 -6.73 14.19 -1.31
N GLY A 32 -7.35 13.36 -2.14
CA GLY A 32 -6.87 12.04 -2.46
C GLY A 32 -7.25 11.61 -3.87
N VAL A 33 -6.51 10.65 -4.39
CA VAL A 33 -6.82 10.02 -5.68
C VAL A 33 -6.65 8.51 -5.55
N ILE A 34 -7.66 7.77 -5.98
CA ILE A 34 -7.60 6.32 -6.10
C ILE A 34 -7.94 5.89 -7.52
N SER A 35 -7.13 5.03 -8.12
CA SER A 35 -7.40 4.42 -9.42
C SER A 35 -8.25 3.17 -9.25
N LEU A 36 -9.22 2.97 -10.15
CA LEU A 36 -9.94 1.71 -10.26
C LEU A 36 -9.04 0.61 -10.83
N TYR A 37 -7.97 0.99 -11.53
CA TYR A 37 -6.94 0.05 -11.95
C TYR A 37 -6.01 -0.27 -10.78
N GLY A 38 -6.02 -1.53 -10.34
CA GLY A 38 -5.28 -2.02 -9.19
C GLY A 38 -5.85 -1.64 -7.83
N ALA A 39 -7.01 -0.98 -7.76
CA ALA A 39 -7.53 -0.33 -6.55
C ALA A 39 -6.45 0.53 -5.87
N HIS A 40 -5.68 1.25 -6.68
CA HIS A 40 -4.42 1.85 -6.31
C HIS A 40 -4.58 3.27 -5.77
N VAL A 41 -4.26 3.50 -4.50
CA VAL A 41 -4.21 4.87 -3.96
C VAL A 41 -2.98 5.56 -4.53
N LEU A 42 -3.21 6.60 -5.36
CA LEU A 42 -2.17 7.31 -6.09
C LEU A 42 -1.66 8.54 -5.35
N SER A 43 -2.54 9.19 -4.59
CA SER A 43 -2.23 10.46 -3.92
C SER A 43 -3.02 10.57 -2.63
N TRP A 44 -2.41 11.15 -1.62
CA TRP A 44 -3.05 11.64 -0.42
C TRP A 44 -2.30 12.85 0.12
N VAL A 45 -2.98 14.00 0.10
CA VAL A 45 -2.46 15.27 0.59
C VAL A 45 -3.34 15.73 1.76
N PRO A 46 -2.88 15.60 3.01
CA PRO A 46 -3.58 16.15 4.17
C PRO A 46 -3.82 17.66 4.03
N ALA A 47 -4.90 18.18 4.62
CA ALA A 47 -5.25 19.61 4.55
C ALA A 47 -4.11 20.53 5.03
N VAL A 48 -3.30 20.03 5.97
CA VAL A 48 -2.07 20.69 6.41
C VAL A 48 -0.90 19.77 6.10
N GLY A 49 -0.08 20.14 5.12
CA GLY A 49 1.06 19.33 4.71
C GLY A 49 1.26 19.26 3.20
N SER A 50 1.93 18.25 2.76
CA SER A 50 2.25 17.99 1.36
C SER A 50 1.96 16.52 1.03
N GLU A 51 2.10 16.15 -0.27
CA GLU A 51 1.91 14.79 -0.74
C GLU A 51 2.65 13.76 0.14
N VAL A 52 1.91 12.75 0.56
CA VAL A 52 2.42 11.67 1.42
C VAL A 52 2.98 10.51 0.61
N LEU A 53 2.43 10.29 -0.58
CA LEU A 53 2.76 9.13 -1.40
C LEU A 53 3.71 9.52 -2.54
N MET A 54 4.71 8.68 -2.76
CA MET A 54 5.63 8.83 -3.90
C MET A 54 5.11 8.04 -5.09
N LEU A 55 5.08 8.64 -6.27
CA LEU A 55 4.85 7.98 -7.55
C LEU A 55 6.08 8.15 -8.44
N SER A 56 6.53 7.06 -9.06
CA SER A 56 7.63 7.13 -10.02
C SER A 56 7.23 7.86 -11.29
N GLU A 57 8.10 8.75 -11.76
CA GLU A 57 7.95 9.45 -13.04
C GLU A 57 8.05 8.46 -14.23
N LYS A 58 8.74 7.32 -14.03
CA LYS A 58 8.91 6.26 -15.04
C LYS A 58 7.85 5.17 -14.98
N SER A 59 6.82 5.31 -14.13
CA SER A 59 5.73 4.33 -14.09
C SER A 59 5.07 4.17 -15.45
N ALA A 60 4.75 2.94 -15.83
CA ALA A 60 4.23 2.63 -17.18
C ALA A 60 2.83 3.20 -17.45
N TRP A 61 2.01 3.49 -16.43
CA TRP A 61 0.64 4.02 -16.54
C TRP A 61 -0.23 3.31 -17.59
N GLN A 62 -0.10 2.00 -17.68
CA GLN A 62 -0.73 1.17 -18.72
C GLN A 62 -1.43 -0.04 -18.09
N ILE A 63 -2.64 -0.36 -18.58
CA ILE A 63 -3.35 -1.58 -18.18
C ILE A 63 -2.48 -2.82 -18.51
N GLY A 64 -2.39 -3.74 -17.55
CA GLY A 64 -1.51 -4.91 -17.62
C GLY A 64 -0.16 -4.72 -16.92
N GLU A 65 0.30 -3.46 -16.75
CA GLU A 65 1.55 -3.16 -16.06
C GLU A 65 1.28 -2.59 -14.65
N PRO A 66 2.09 -2.93 -13.63
CA PRO A 66 1.89 -2.39 -12.29
C PRO A 66 2.28 -0.91 -12.23
N ILE A 67 1.49 -0.11 -11.53
CA ILE A 67 1.87 1.26 -11.20
C ILE A 67 2.98 1.22 -10.15
N ARG A 68 4.04 2.01 -10.36
CA ARG A 68 5.17 2.13 -9.45
C ARG A 68 4.99 3.33 -8.52
N GLY A 69 4.93 3.09 -7.20
CA GLY A 69 4.65 4.12 -6.19
C GLY A 69 3.22 4.06 -5.68
N GLY A 70 2.76 5.07 -4.93
CA GLY A 70 1.44 5.06 -4.29
C GLY A 70 1.27 3.91 -3.31
N VAL A 71 0.13 3.22 -3.36
CA VAL A 71 -0.14 2.03 -2.56
C VAL A 71 -0.60 0.87 -3.46
N PRO A 72 0.32 0.10 -4.05
CA PRO A 72 -0.02 -1.13 -4.75
C PRO A 72 -0.70 -2.14 -3.81
N VAL A 73 -1.83 -2.70 -4.22
CA VAL A 73 -2.49 -3.83 -3.53
C VAL A 73 -1.85 -5.13 -4.01
N CYS A 74 -0.95 -5.69 -3.20
CA CYS A 74 -0.33 -7.00 -3.45
C CYS A 74 -1.27 -8.09 -2.93
N TRP A 75 -1.91 -8.86 -3.84
CA TRP A 75 -2.92 -9.86 -3.49
C TRP A 75 -3.17 -10.83 -4.68
N PRO A 76 -3.46 -12.12 -4.48
CA PRO A 76 -3.60 -12.85 -3.23
C PRO A 76 -2.30 -13.52 -2.74
N TRP A 77 -1.14 -13.08 -3.21
CA TRP A 77 0.20 -13.46 -2.72
C TRP A 77 1.16 -12.29 -2.78
N PHE A 78 2.24 -12.38 -1.98
CA PHE A 78 3.28 -11.36 -1.92
C PHE A 78 4.58 -11.83 -2.55
N GLY A 79 5.37 -10.89 -3.07
CA GLY A 79 6.71 -11.15 -3.61
C GLY A 79 6.71 -12.19 -4.72
N GLY A 80 7.68 -13.09 -4.66
CA GLY A 80 7.88 -14.16 -5.61
C GLY A 80 7.16 -15.48 -5.28
N ALA A 81 6.23 -15.49 -4.32
CA ALA A 81 5.52 -16.71 -3.91
C ALA A 81 4.78 -17.41 -5.06
N ALA A 82 4.32 -16.64 -6.05
CA ALA A 82 3.79 -17.14 -7.32
C ALA A 82 4.00 -16.12 -8.44
N LYS A 83 3.55 -16.43 -9.66
CA LYS A 83 3.59 -15.53 -10.82
C LYS A 83 2.19 -15.00 -11.14
N PRO A 84 2.06 -13.72 -11.50
CA PRO A 84 3.09 -12.66 -11.49
C PRO A 84 3.50 -12.27 -10.06
N SER A 85 4.69 -11.73 -9.90
CA SER A 85 5.18 -11.25 -8.59
C SER A 85 4.19 -10.25 -7.96
N HIS A 86 3.97 -10.36 -6.64
CA HIS A 86 3.02 -9.55 -5.85
C HIS A 86 1.55 -9.71 -6.25
N GLY A 87 1.17 -10.86 -6.79
CA GLY A 87 -0.23 -11.14 -7.09
C GLY A 87 -0.75 -10.48 -8.36
N ILE A 88 -2.06 -10.58 -8.52
CA ILE A 88 -2.76 -10.14 -9.73
C ILE A 88 -3.57 -8.85 -9.53
N ALA A 89 -3.94 -8.54 -8.30
CA ALA A 89 -4.88 -7.45 -7.96
C ALA A 89 -4.46 -6.10 -8.55
N ARG A 90 -3.17 -5.75 -8.42
CA ARG A 90 -2.61 -4.47 -8.89
C ARG A 90 -2.51 -4.33 -10.42
N ARG A 91 -2.87 -5.39 -11.19
CA ARG A 91 -2.83 -5.42 -12.66
C ARG A 91 -4.20 -5.55 -13.30
N ASN A 92 -5.26 -5.43 -12.51
CA ASN A 92 -6.64 -5.59 -12.97
C ASN A 92 -7.49 -4.38 -12.62
N LEU A 93 -8.56 -4.17 -13.38
CA LEU A 93 -9.59 -3.20 -13.04
C LEU A 93 -10.45 -3.77 -11.90
N TRP A 94 -10.79 -2.92 -10.95
CA TRP A 94 -11.71 -3.19 -9.86
C TRP A 94 -13.03 -2.47 -10.10
N GLU A 95 -14.10 -3.05 -9.61
CA GLU A 95 -15.42 -2.47 -9.65
C GLU A 95 -15.63 -1.51 -8.47
N LEU A 96 -16.21 -0.34 -8.73
CA LEU A 96 -16.66 0.58 -7.67
C LEU A 96 -17.95 0.04 -7.07
N SER A 97 -17.93 -0.36 -5.80
CA SER A 97 -19.11 -0.82 -5.08
C SER A 97 -19.79 0.30 -4.28
N ALA A 98 -19.00 1.23 -3.71
CA ALA A 98 -19.52 2.40 -3.00
C ALA A 98 -18.51 3.55 -2.96
N ALA A 99 -19.02 4.78 -2.95
CA ALA A 99 -18.25 5.99 -2.69
C ALA A 99 -19.13 6.95 -1.89
N GLU A 100 -18.88 7.07 -0.58
CA GLU A 100 -19.80 7.64 0.40
C GLU A 100 -19.16 8.75 1.22
N ALA A 101 -19.97 9.72 1.61
CA ALA A 101 -19.62 10.73 2.59
C ALA A 101 -19.94 10.21 4.00
N GLU A 102 -18.94 10.22 4.87
CA GLU A 102 -19.12 9.85 6.26
C GLU A 102 -19.59 11.05 7.11
N SER A 103 -20.22 10.76 8.26
CA SER A 103 -20.79 11.79 9.15
C SER A 103 -19.74 12.69 9.81
N ASP A 104 -18.50 12.23 9.94
CA ASP A 104 -17.37 13.01 10.46
C ASP A 104 -16.73 13.94 9.42
N GLY A 105 -17.22 13.90 8.16
CA GLY A 105 -16.72 14.69 7.05
C GLY A 105 -15.61 14.01 6.24
N SER A 106 -15.20 12.81 6.59
CA SER A 106 -14.36 11.97 5.74
C SER A 106 -15.15 11.40 4.56
N ASP A 107 -14.44 10.80 3.62
CA ASP A 107 -15.05 10.08 2.49
C ASP A 107 -14.46 8.69 2.37
N THR A 108 -15.33 7.73 2.05
CA THR A 108 -14.94 6.33 1.89
C THR A 108 -15.23 5.86 0.47
N VAL A 109 -14.25 5.17 -0.11
CA VAL A 109 -14.37 4.47 -1.40
C VAL A 109 -14.23 2.98 -1.14
N GLU A 110 -15.11 2.18 -1.72
CA GLU A 110 -15.06 0.73 -1.68
C GLU A 110 -14.97 0.16 -3.09
N LEU A 111 -13.93 -0.64 -3.34
CA LEU A 111 -13.68 -1.31 -4.60
C LEU A 111 -13.68 -2.83 -4.39
N VAL A 112 -14.16 -3.56 -5.39
CA VAL A 112 -14.28 -5.02 -5.34
C VAL A 112 -13.58 -5.66 -6.53
N PHE A 113 -12.90 -6.78 -6.28
CA PHE A 113 -12.29 -7.62 -7.29
C PHE A 113 -12.52 -9.10 -6.96
N GLU A 114 -12.88 -9.89 -7.94
CA GLU A 114 -13.16 -11.32 -7.77
C GLU A 114 -12.26 -12.17 -8.67
N THR A 115 -11.82 -13.29 -8.14
CA THR A 115 -11.16 -14.34 -8.92
C THR A 115 -12.13 -15.51 -9.14
N GLY A 116 -11.92 -16.23 -10.25
CA GLY A 116 -12.63 -17.48 -10.53
C GLY A 116 -11.86 -18.72 -10.07
N GLU A 117 -12.34 -19.88 -10.51
CA GLU A 117 -11.66 -21.16 -10.31
C GLU A 117 -10.18 -21.11 -10.78
N PRO A 118 -9.25 -21.83 -10.15
CA PRO A 118 -9.47 -22.79 -9.08
C PRO A 118 -9.49 -22.15 -7.66
N HIS A 119 -9.43 -20.83 -7.55
CA HIS A 119 -9.34 -20.11 -6.27
C HIS A 119 -10.34 -18.95 -6.23
N PRO A 120 -11.64 -19.24 -6.00
CA PRO A 120 -12.67 -18.22 -6.01
C PRO A 120 -12.60 -17.36 -4.73
N LEU A 121 -11.88 -16.27 -4.82
CA LEU A 121 -11.73 -15.28 -3.76
C LEU A 121 -12.44 -13.98 -4.15
N ARG A 122 -12.95 -13.26 -3.15
CA ARG A 122 -13.41 -11.89 -3.31
C ARG A 122 -12.55 -10.97 -2.45
N ALA A 123 -11.94 -9.98 -3.07
CA ALA A 123 -11.25 -8.89 -2.40
C ALA A 123 -12.16 -7.66 -2.36
N THR A 124 -12.31 -7.07 -1.18
CA THR A 124 -12.97 -5.78 -0.98
C THR A 124 -11.92 -4.82 -0.41
N PHE A 125 -11.64 -3.74 -1.13
CA PHE A 125 -10.70 -2.73 -0.67
C PHE A 125 -11.45 -1.45 -0.33
N ARG A 126 -11.47 -1.12 0.97
CA ARG A 126 -12.12 0.06 1.52
C ARG A 126 -11.08 1.08 1.94
N VAL A 127 -11.18 2.30 1.40
CA VAL A 127 -10.26 3.40 1.68
C VAL A 127 -11.05 4.59 2.22
N THR A 128 -10.70 5.02 3.43
CA THR A 128 -11.27 6.23 4.04
C THR A 128 -10.23 7.35 4.03
N PHE A 129 -10.59 8.46 3.38
CA PHE A 129 -9.82 9.69 3.31
C PHE A 129 -10.34 10.67 4.37
N GLY A 130 -9.66 10.71 5.51
CA GLY A 130 -10.03 11.51 6.67
C GLY A 130 -8.81 12.17 7.31
N ALA A 131 -8.88 12.43 8.62
CA ALA A 131 -7.72 12.88 9.41
C ALA A 131 -6.55 11.88 9.34
N SER A 132 -6.85 10.64 9.03
CA SER A 132 -5.91 9.57 8.66
C SER A 132 -6.32 8.97 7.34
N LEU A 133 -5.38 8.40 6.60
CA LEU A 133 -5.67 7.49 5.49
C LEU A 133 -5.79 6.08 6.05
N ARG A 134 -7.02 5.52 6.03
CA ARG A 134 -7.28 4.14 6.46
C ARG A 134 -7.58 3.29 5.23
N MET A 135 -6.83 2.22 5.06
CA MET A 135 -6.94 1.29 3.94
C MET A 135 -7.15 -0.12 4.48
N SER A 136 -8.23 -0.78 4.10
CA SER A 136 -8.61 -2.12 4.58
C SER A 136 -8.88 -3.03 3.40
N LEU A 137 -8.10 -4.10 3.27
CA LEU A 137 -8.24 -5.15 2.27
C LEU A 137 -8.86 -6.38 2.93
N THR A 138 -10.14 -6.62 2.66
CA THR A 138 -10.86 -7.80 3.14
C THR A 138 -10.89 -8.86 2.05
N THR A 139 -10.44 -10.07 2.38
CA THR A 139 -10.53 -11.25 1.53
C THR A 139 -11.60 -12.19 2.05
N LEU A 140 -12.55 -12.56 1.21
CA LEU A 140 -13.52 -13.63 1.45
C LEU A 140 -13.13 -14.86 0.62
N ASN A 141 -12.99 -16.01 1.25
CA ASN A 141 -12.88 -17.29 0.55
C ASN A 141 -14.27 -17.79 0.15
N ARG A 142 -14.56 -17.80 -1.15
CA ARG A 142 -15.83 -18.28 -1.72
C ARG A 142 -15.75 -19.75 -2.19
N GLY A 143 -14.57 -20.36 -2.05
CA GLY A 143 -14.32 -21.73 -2.44
C GLY A 143 -14.83 -22.78 -1.43
N ALA A 144 -14.63 -24.03 -1.80
CA ALA A 144 -15.00 -25.18 -0.96
C ALA A 144 -13.87 -25.69 -0.06
N SER A 145 -12.65 -25.15 -0.21
CA SER A 145 -11.47 -25.54 0.56
C SER A 145 -10.80 -24.32 1.18
N ALA A 146 -10.08 -24.52 2.28
CA ALA A 146 -9.24 -23.49 2.87
C ALA A 146 -8.19 -23.01 1.87
N TRP A 147 -7.92 -21.72 1.88
CA TRP A 147 -6.92 -21.10 1.00
C TRP A 147 -5.98 -20.18 1.79
N ARG A 148 -4.68 -20.31 1.55
CA ARG A 148 -3.67 -19.44 2.17
C ARG A 148 -3.46 -18.20 1.32
N VAL A 149 -3.91 -17.05 1.83
CA VAL A 149 -3.83 -15.76 1.16
C VAL A 149 -2.71 -14.92 1.77
N GLY A 150 -1.73 -14.58 0.95
CA GLY A 150 -0.70 -13.58 1.28
C GLY A 150 -1.06 -12.23 0.69
N GLY A 151 -0.43 -11.17 1.19
CA GLY A 151 -0.64 -9.85 0.62
C GLY A 151 0.06 -8.74 1.37
N ALA A 152 0.06 -7.56 0.75
CA ALA A 152 0.54 -6.34 1.38
C ALA A 152 -0.15 -5.10 0.80
N LEU A 153 -0.24 -4.07 1.62
CA LEU A 153 -0.45 -2.69 1.21
C LEU A 153 0.93 -2.05 1.08
N HIS A 154 1.45 -2.01 -0.16
CA HIS A 154 2.86 -1.70 -0.47
C HIS A 154 3.07 -0.17 -0.55
N THR A 155 2.91 0.52 0.56
CA THR A 155 2.90 1.98 0.63
C THR A 155 4.28 2.58 0.40
N TYR A 156 4.40 3.42 -0.63
CA TYR A 156 5.57 4.23 -0.95
C TYR A 156 5.40 5.62 -0.33
N PHE A 157 6.09 5.92 0.76
CA PHE A 157 6.11 7.26 1.34
C PHE A 157 7.05 8.16 0.56
N ALA A 158 6.56 9.35 0.17
CA ALA A 158 7.42 10.42 -0.33
C ALA A 158 8.23 10.99 0.84
N VAL A 159 9.53 11.15 0.66
CA VAL A 159 10.43 11.69 1.69
C VAL A 159 11.36 12.76 1.12
N SER A 160 11.90 13.60 2.00
CA SER A 160 12.86 14.66 1.61
C SER A 160 14.13 14.10 1.00
N ASP A 161 14.79 13.22 1.75
CA ASP A 161 15.93 12.40 1.36
C ASP A 161 15.97 11.19 2.30
N ILE A 162 16.18 10.00 1.77
CA ILE A 162 16.22 8.76 2.55
C ILE A 162 17.26 8.81 3.68
N ALA A 163 18.33 9.57 3.51
CA ALA A 163 19.35 9.78 4.53
C ALA A 163 18.89 10.63 5.73
N GLN A 164 17.73 11.30 5.63
CA GLN A 164 17.12 12.11 6.69
C GLN A 164 15.88 11.46 7.29
N VAL A 165 15.66 10.17 7.00
CA VAL A 165 14.49 9.41 7.43
C VAL A 165 14.89 8.32 8.42
N GLU A 166 14.13 8.21 9.48
CA GLU A 166 14.23 7.12 10.44
C GLU A 166 12.85 6.50 10.74
N LEU A 167 12.85 5.19 11.04
CA LEU A 167 11.68 4.49 11.56
C LEU A 167 11.94 4.05 12.99
N THR A 168 11.02 4.38 13.89
CA THR A 168 10.98 3.84 15.26
C THR A 168 9.77 2.93 15.45
N GLY A 169 9.83 2.03 16.45
CA GLY A 169 8.80 1.01 16.72
C GLY A 169 9.14 -0.38 16.16
N LEU A 170 10.32 -0.54 15.55
CA LEU A 170 10.86 -1.83 15.10
C LEU A 170 12.14 -2.24 15.85
N GLU A 171 12.53 -1.48 16.86
CA GLU A 171 13.69 -1.76 17.69
C GLU A 171 13.56 -3.15 18.32
N ASN A 172 14.62 -3.94 18.24
CA ASN A 172 14.70 -5.32 18.74
C ASN A 172 13.74 -6.32 18.08
N ALA A 173 12.96 -5.93 17.07
CA ALA A 173 12.20 -6.88 16.27
C ALA A 173 13.14 -7.64 15.31
N GLY A 174 13.06 -8.97 15.30
CA GLY A 174 13.74 -9.79 14.32
C GLY A 174 13.16 -9.54 12.91
N TRP A 175 13.96 -9.76 11.87
CA TRP A 175 13.51 -9.61 10.50
C TRP A 175 14.11 -10.65 9.56
N MET A 176 13.38 -10.96 8.52
CA MET A 176 13.88 -11.66 7.35
C MET A 176 14.45 -10.64 6.36
N ASP A 177 15.74 -10.76 6.03
CA ASP A 177 16.41 -9.96 5.00
C ASP A 177 16.38 -10.74 3.69
N THR A 178 15.98 -10.07 2.59
CA THR A 178 15.89 -10.72 1.28
C THR A 178 16.96 -10.23 0.30
N VAL A 179 17.80 -9.26 0.70
CA VAL A 179 18.91 -8.76 -0.13
C VAL A 179 20.02 -9.80 -0.22
N GLY A 180 20.33 -10.23 -1.45
CA GLY A 180 21.37 -11.23 -1.70
C GLY A 180 21.04 -12.66 -1.25
N GLY A 181 19.77 -12.92 -0.94
CA GLY A 181 19.25 -14.22 -0.47
C GLY A 181 18.53 -14.09 0.86
N VAL A 182 17.60 -15.02 1.10
CA VAL A 182 16.74 -14.99 2.31
C VAL A 182 17.54 -15.45 3.55
N ARG A 183 17.55 -14.62 4.59
CA ARG A 183 18.16 -14.95 5.89
C ARG A 183 17.40 -14.29 7.05
N GLU A 184 17.29 -15.00 8.15
CA GLU A 184 16.78 -14.47 9.41
C GLU A 184 17.86 -13.67 10.15
N CYS A 185 17.47 -12.49 10.65
CA CYS A 185 18.32 -11.56 11.37
C CYS A 185 17.72 -11.26 12.74
N PRO A 186 18.54 -11.24 13.79
CA PRO A 186 18.08 -10.84 15.11
C PRO A 186 17.77 -9.33 15.12
N GLY A 187 16.86 -8.93 16.02
CA GLY A 187 16.56 -7.52 16.25
C GLY A 187 17.79 -6.72 16.67
N LYS A 188 17.79 -5.45 16.28
CA LYS A 188 18.84 -4.48 16.65
C LYS A 188 18.24 -3.33 17.46
N PRO A 189 18.96 -2.75 18.40
CA PRO A 189 18.55 -1.53 19.09
C PRO A 189 18.60 -0.31 18.15
N GLY A 190 17.83 0.72 18.49
CA GLY A 190 17.78 1.99 17.77
C GLY A 190 16.88 2.00 16.54
N PRO A 191 16.67 3.18 15.93
CA PRO A 191 15.80 3.35 14.80
C PRO A 191 16.32 2.61 13.55
N VAL A 192 15.40 2.24 12.66
CA VAL A 192 15.75 1.71 11.34
C VAL A 192 16.06 2.88 10.41
N VAL A 193 17.25 2.86 9.83
CA VAL A 193 17.70 3.77 8.77
C VAL A 193 18.09 2.96 7.54
N CYS A 194 17.97 3.57 6.36
CA CYS A 194 18.37 2.96 5.10
C CYS A 194 19.67 3.61 4.61
N ASP A 195 20.77 2.89 4.70
CA ASP A 195 22.11 3.27 4.24
C ASP A 195 22.65 2.34 3.13
N ALA A 196 21.82 1.37 2.73
CA ALA A 196 22.06 0.41 1.66
C ALA A 196 20.74 -0.10 1.08
N GLU A 197 20.78 -0.97 0.05
CA GLU A 197 19.60 -1.69 -0.42
C GLU A 197 18.96 -2.38 0.79
N THR A 198 17.68 -2.09 1.00
CA THR A 198 16.90 -2.57 2.13
C THR A 198 15.68 -3.29 1.61
N ASP A 199 15.50 -4.56 2.00
CA ASP A 199 14.33 -5.38 1.69
C ASP A 199 14.13 -6.33 2.88
N ARG A 200 13.43 -5.81 3.91
CA ARG A 200 13.33 -6.45 5.23
C ARG A 200 11.88 -6.67 5.61
N VAL A 201 11.56 -7.88 6.02
CA VAL A 201 10.27 -8.25 6.60
C VAL A 201 10.45 -8.36 8.11
N TYR A 202 10.05 -7.35 8.86
CA TYR A 202 10.09 -7.34 10.31
C TYR A 202 8.92 -8.15 10.89
N HIS A 203 9.19 -9.06 11.82
CA HIS A 203 8.21 -9.84 12.57
C HIS A 203 7.59 -8.96 13.68
N SER A 204 6.82 -7.98 13.29
CA SER A 204 6.22 -7.01 14.21
C SER A 204 4.86 -6.52 13.69
N ALA A 205 3.86 -6.64 14.56
CA ALA A 205 2.54 -6.04 14.38
C ALA A 205 2.44 -4.62 14.97
N ALA A 206 3.49 -4.16 15.68
CA ALA A 206 3.50 -2.87 16.35
C ALA A 206 3.36 -1.71 15.35
N PRO A 207 2.77 -0.59 15.76
CA PRO A 207 2.82 0.64 14.98
C PRO A 207 4.25 1.13 14.85
N VAL A 208 4.58 1.74 13.70
CA VAL A 208 5.85 2.41 13.46
C VAL A 208 5.65 3.91 13.30
N LEU A 209 6.66 4.68 13.64
CA LEU A 209 6.70 6.12 13.40
C LEU A 209 7.81 6.41 12.38
N LEU A 210 7.40 6.89 11.22
CA LEU A 210 8.29 7.43 10.19
C LEU A 210 8.52 8.91 10.47
N ARG A 211 9.78 9.32 10.67
CA ARG A 211 10.18 10.72 10.81
C ARG A 211 11.01 11.13 9.61
N ASP A 212 10.64 12.25 9.00
CA ASP A 212 11.37 12.90 7.91
C ASP A 212 11.83 14.27 8.39
N ALA A 213 13.07 14.35 8.82
CA ALA A 213 13.64 15.58 9.36
C ALA A 213 13.75 16.70 8.32
N GLY A 214 13.98 16.35 7.04
CA GLY A 214 14.13 17.33 5.97
C GLY A 214 12.83 18.03 5.59
N LEU A 215 11.67 17.37 5.75
CA LEU A 215 10.34 17.97 5.57
C LEU A 215 9.71 18.39 6.90
N GLY A 216 10.37 18.14 8.04
CA GLY A 216 9.83 18.47 9.36
C GLY A 216 8.51 17.78 9.66
N ARG A 217 8.30 16.55 9.19
CA ARG A 217 7.04 15.81 9.33
C ARG A 217 7.26 14.40 9.86
N ALA A 218 6.21 13.85 10.44
CA ALA A 218 6.18 12.47 10.88
C ALA A 218 4.83 11.82 10.57
N PHE A 219 4.84 10.47 10.44
CA PHE A 219 3.64 9.67 10.25
C PHE A 219 3.66 8.48 11.18
N ARG A 220 2.58 8.31 11.94
CA ARG A 220 2.31 7.08 12.65
C ARG A 220 1.63 6.11 11.69
N ILE A 221 2.21 4.92 11.52
CA ILE A 221 1.71 3.86 10.64
C ILE A 221 1.29 2.69 11.53
N ALA A 222 -0.02 2.50 11.67
CA ALA A 222 -0.61 1.40 12.42
C ALA A 222 -1.16 0.32 11.47
N LYS A 223 -1.30 -0.89 11.98
CA LYS A 223 -1.78 -2.05 11.22
C LYS A 223 -2.77 -2.86 12.04
N GLU A 224 -3.71 -3.52 11.36
CA GLU A 224 -4.63 -4.50 11.94
C GLU A 224 -4.67 -5.73 11.01
N GLY A 225 -4.75 -6.93 11.57
CA GLY A 225 -4.73 -8.17 10.79
C GLY A 225 -3.43 -8.44 10.04
N SER A 226 -2.34 -7.78 10.44
CA SER A 226 -0.99 -7.95 9.89
C SER A 226 -0.01 -8.30 11.01
N GLN A 227 0.85 -9.27 10.76
CA GLN A 227 1.90 -9.68 11.69
C GLN A 227 3.28 -9.14 11.30
N GLU A 228 3.44 -8.67 10.07
CA GLU A 228 4.71 -8.22 9.52
C GLU A 228 4.67 -6.75 9.11
N THR A 229 5.83 -6.11 9.17
CA THR A 229 6.10 -4.80 8.55
C THR A 229 7.21 -4.98 7.52
N VAL A 230 6.93 -4.67 6.26
CA VAL A 230 7.98 -4.62 5.24
C VAL A 230 8.57 -3.21 5.19
N VAL A 231 9.90 -3.14 5.21
CA VAL A 231 10.66 -1.91 4.97
C VAL A 231 11.51 -2.12 3.73
N TRP A 232 11.27 -1.31 2.69
CA TRP A 232 11.95 -1.47 1.41
C TRP A 232 12.43 -0.14 0.83
N ASN A 233 13.70 -0.18 0.36
CA ASN A 233 14.28 0.85 -0.49
C ASN A 233 15.25 0.18 -1.49
N PRO A 234 15.11 0.40 -2.81
CA PRO A 234 15.93 -0.28 -3.81
C PRO A 234 17.38 0.14 -3.82
N TRP A 235 17.71 1.29 -3.20
CA TRP A 235 19.05 1.88 -3.25
C TRP A 235 19.54 2.15 -4.68
N ILE A 236 20.85 2.30 -4.86
CA ILE A 236 21.44 2.80 -6.11
C ILE A 236 21.33 1.78 -7.24
N GLU A 237 21.89 0.58 -7.03
CA GLU A 237 22.04 -0.39 -8.12
C GLU A 237 20.71 -1.00 -8.57
N LYS A 238 19.83 -1.32 -7.63
CA LYS A 238 18.51 -1.88 -7.96
C LYS A 238 17.62 -0.83 -8.63
N ALA A 239 17.67 0.43 -8.17
CA ALA A 239 16.95 1.53 -8.80
C ALA A 239 17.31 1.68 -10.29
N GLN A 240 18.60 1.63 -10.63
CA GLN A 240 19.08 1.71 -12.01
C GLN A 240 18.65 0.54 -12.90
N ARG A 241 18.39 -0.64 -12.30
CA ARG A 241 17.94 -1.84 -13.04
C ARG A 241 16.43 -1.92 -13.22
N MET A 242 15.66 -1.08 -12.51
CA MET A 242 14.20 -1.06 -12.58
C MET A 242 13.74 -0.16 -13.73
N PRO A 243 13.09 -0.69 -14.77
CA PRO A 243 12.71 0.10 -15.95
C PRO A 243 11.61 1.12 -15.66
N ASP A 244 10.81 0.87 -14.63
CA ASP A 244 9.66 1.67 -14.20
C ASP A 244 9.95 2.57 -12.99
N PHE A 245 11.26 2.78 -12.69
CA PHE A 245 11.72 3.56 -11.53
C PHE A 245 12.88 4.48 -11.91
N GLY A 246 12.86 5.72 -11.47
CA GLY A 246 13.93 6.68 -11.76
C GLY A 246 15.21 6.37 -10.96
N ASP A 247 16.36 6.49 -11.59
CA ASP A 247 17.67 6.11 -11.03
C ASP A 247 18.00 6.76 -9.68
N LYS A 248 17.43 7.94 -9.41
CA LYS A 248 17.63 8.71 -8.17
C LYS A 248 16.38 8.77 -7.27
N GLU A 249 15.28 8.17 -7.69
CA GLU A 249 14.03 8.20 -6.94
C GLU A 249 14.12 7.46 -5.60
N TYR A 250 15.04 6.49 -5.47
CA TYR A 250 15.31 5.83 -4.20
C TYR A 250 15.61 6.81 -3.05
N LYS A 251 16.16 7.99 -3.36
CA LYS A 251 16.41 9.04 -2.37
C LYS A 251 15.12 9.68 -1.84
N LYS A 252 14.05 9.63 -2.61
CA LYS A 252 12.79 10.35 -2.37
C LYS A 252 11.67 9.46 -1.87
N MET A 253 11.97 8.20 -1.52
CA MET A 253 10.95 7.28 -1.06
C MET A 253 11.45 6.31 0.01
N LEU A 254 10.50 5.82 0.82
CA LEU A 254 10.64 4.66 1.67
C LEU A 254 9.34 3.87 1.64
N CYS A 255 9.40 2.55 1.41
CA CYS A 255 8.23 1.71 1.63
C CYS A 255 8.15 1.27 3.09
N VAL A 256 6.95 1.43 3.66
CA VAL A 256 6.56 0.84 4.95
C VAL A 256 5.21 0.18 4.75
N GLU A 257 5.19 -1.14 4.78
CA GLU A 257 4.05 -1.92 4.33
C GLU A 257 3.40 -2.68 5.48
N ALA A 258 2.07 -2.76 5.46
CA ALA A 258 1.33 -3.75 6.23
C ALA A 258 1.26 -5.04 5.39
N ALA A 259 1.77 -6.16 5.90
CA ALA A 259 1.88 -7.39 5.13
C ALA A 259 1.49 -8.65 5.92
N ASN A 260 1.10 -9.68 5.19
CA ASN A 260 0.95 -11.05 5.65
C ASN A 260 1.80 -11.98 4.76
N ILE A 261 2.97 -12.35 5.25
CA ILE A 261 3.96 -13.19 4.59
C ILE A 261 4.39 -14.27 5.59
N PRO A 262 4.05 -15.49 5.49
CA PRO A 262 3.68 -16.33 4.35
C PRO A 262 2.18 -16.43 4.04
N GLY A 263 1.37 -15.56 4.55
CA GLY A 263 -0.07 -15.55 4.32
C GLY A 263 -0.88 -16.12 5.48
N VAL A 264 -2.18 -15.86 5.44
CA VAL A 264 -3.19 -16.29 6.40
C VAL A 264 -4.07 -17.35 5.77
N GLU A 265 -4.36 -18.41 6.49
CA GLU A 265 -5.30 -19.43 6.05
C GLU A 265 -6.73 -18.95 6.27
N ILE A 266 -7.53 -19.00 5.24
CA ILE A 266 -8.93 -18.55 5.25
C ILE A 266 -9.81 -19.73 4.87
N GLU A 267 -10.61 -20.20 5.82
CA GLU A 267 -11.58 -21.28 5.64
C GLU A 267 -12.72 -20.88 4.66
N PRO A 268 -13.42 -21.86 4.06
CA PRO A 268 -14.59 -21.60 3.24
C PRO A 268 -15.62 -20.71 3.91
N GLY A 269 -16.06 -19.66 3.21
CA GLY A 269 -17.02 -18.68 3.71
C GLY A 269 -16.49 -17.74 4.78
N LYS A 270 -15.20 -17.81 5.14
CA LYS A 270 -14.58 -16.92 6.12
C LYS A 270 -13.85 -15.77 5.45
N THR A 271 -13.57 -14.75 6.24
CA THR A 271 -12.87 -13.53 5.81
C THR A 271 -11.62 -13.28 6.64
N HIS A 272 -10.66 -12.59 6.03
CA HIS A 272 -9.54 -11.95 6.71
C HIS A 272 -9.42 -10.52 6.23
N THR A 273 -9.10 -9.57 7.13
CA THR A 273 -8.91 -8.16 6.77
C THR A 273 -7.51 -7.70 7.17
N LEU A 274 -6.76 -7.21 6.20
CA LEU A 274 -5.48 -6.53 6.36
C LEU A 274 -5.73 -5.02 6.30
N THR A 275 -5.34 -4.28 7.35
CA THR A 275 -5.54 -2.84 7.40
C THR A 275 -4.22 -2.11 7.65
N GLN A 276 -4.03 -0.98 6.97
CA GLN A 276 -3.00 0.01 7.27
C GLN A 276 -3.65 1.37 7.54
N ILE A 277 -3.17 2.06 8.57
CA ILE A 277 -3.67 3.39 8.97
C ILE A 277 -2.48 4.33 9.05
N ILE A 278 -2.50 5.40 8.24
CA ILE A 278 -1.45 6.41 8.20
C ILE A 278 -2.01 7.69 8.80
N THR A 279 -1.40 8.15 9.89
CA THR A 279 -1.82 9.36 10.60
C THR A 279 -0.67 10.35 10.67
N PRO A 280 -0.83 11.61 10.23
CA PRO A 280 0.14 12.68 10.51
C PRO A 280 0.38 12.82 12.01
N ALA A 281 1.64 13.01 12.45
CA ALA A 281 2.05 13.00 13.86
C ALA A 281 2.90 14.22 14.22
#